data_2148521367500fffdacb877bfd558d02
#
_entry.id   2148521367500fffdacb877bfd558d02
#
_cell.length_a   1.000
_cell.length_b   1.000
_cell.length_c   1.000
_cell.angle_alpha   90.00
_cell.angle_beta   90.00
_cell.angle_gamma   90.00
#
_symmetry.space_group_name_H-M   'P 1'
#
loop_
_entity.id
_entity.type
_entity.pdbx_description
1 polymer ?
#
loop_
_entity_poly.entity_id
_entity_poly.type
_entity_poly.pdbx_seq_one_letter_code
_entity_poly.pdbx_strand_id
1 'polypeptide(L)'
;MRQIALGLLLLSVASAAAIADEKVSESGKADFASYCASCHGVDGKGNGPLAPTLKIAPSDLTVISKKNKGHFPYTMIRKTIESRELGLARAHGPREMPVWGPIFAQEPESPVPGGGAGGFYGASGVQYQHLAARGRIMNIVDYIESIQQK
;
A
#
# COMPACT_ATOMS: atom_id res chain seq x y z
N MET A 1 6.18 28.81 37.48
CA MET A 1 5.33 27.62 37.38
C MET A 1 4.48 27.52 36.09
N ARG A 2 4.26 28.62 35.35
CA ARG A 2 3.45 28.58 34.06
C ARG A 2 4.21 28.06 32.85
N GLN A 3 5.52 28.09 32.83
CA GLN A 3 6.34 27.69 31.68
C GLN A 3 6.63 26.18 31.61
N ILE A 4 6.57 25.46 32.72
CA ILE A 4 6.82 24.01 32.77
C ILE A 4 5.63 23.22 32.21
N ALA A 5 4.39 23.74 32.36
CA ALA A 5 3.19 23.08 31.81
C ALA A 5 3.09 23.09 30.27
N LEU A 6 3.66 24.13 29.62
CA LEU A 6 3.64 24.25 28.16
C LEU A 6 4.64 23.29 27.47
N GLY A 7 5.77 23.03 28.14
CA GLY A 7 6.78 22.10 27.62
C GLY A 7 6.36 20.64 27.66
N LEU A 8 5.59 20.23 28.67
CA LEU A 8 5.08 18.85 28.75
C LEU A 8 3.98 18.55 27.72
N LEU A 9 3.19 19.55 27.31
CA LEU A 9 2.13 19.37 26.33
C LEU A 9 2.68 19.15 24.90
N LEU A 10 3.83 19.78 24.60
CA LEU A 10 4.47 19.65 23.27
C LEU A 10 5.19 18.30 23.08
N LEU A 11 5.69 17.68 24.14
CA LEU A 11 6.33 16.36 24.04
C LEU A 11 5.32 15.23 23.79
N SER A 12 4.09 15.34 24.25
CA SER A 12 3.08 14.28 24.09
C SER A 12 2.52 14.16 22.67
N VAL A 13 2.53 15.25 21.89
CA VAL A 13 2.04 15.24 20.50
C VAL A 13 3.02 14.57 19.54
N ALA A 14 4.32 14.69 19.78
CA ALA A 14 5.35 14.06 18.92
C ALA A 14 5.34 12.54 19.01
N SER A 15 5.01 11.95 20.17
CA SER A 15 4.97 10.50 20.35
C SER A 15 3.81 9.83 19.63
N ALA A 16 2.66 10.49 19.48
CA ALA A 16 1.49 9.92 18.81
C ALA A 16 1.68 9.82 17.28
N ALA A 17 2.38 10.75 16.66
CA ALA A 17 2.67 10.74 15.24
C ALA A 17 3.63 9.60 14.85
N ALA A 18 4.64 9.32 15.66
CA ALA A 18 5.60 8.26 15.41
C ALA A 18 4.96 6.86 15.46
N ILE A 19 4.04 6.63 16.37
CA ILE A 19 3.32 5.35 16.51
C ILE A 19 2.37 5.10 15.32
N ALA A 20 1.76 6.16 14.78
CA ALA A 20 0.86 6.04 13.64
C ALA A 20 1.61 5.66 12.36
N ASP A 21 2.79 6.23 12.14
CA ASP A 21 3.64 5.97 10.95
C ASP A 21 4.19 4.53 10.96
N GLU A 22 4.67 4.05 12.11
CA GLU A 22 5.13 2.65 12.27
C GLU A 22 4.01 1.64 12.00
N LYS A 23 2.79 1.89 12.47
CA LYS A 23 1.65 1.00 12.27
C LYS A 23 1.20 0.94 10.80
N VAL A 24 1.24 2.04 10.08
CA VAL A 24 0.94 2.11 8.64
C VAL A 24 1.95 1.30 7.85
N SER A 25 3.25 1.42 8.15
CA SER A 25 4.31 0.66 7.50
C SER A 25 4.18 -0.85 7.71
N GLU A 26 3.84 -1.31 8.91
CA GLU A 26 3.63 -2.74 9.20
C GLU A 26 2.40 -3.31 8.46
N SER A 27 1.30 -2.57 8.37
CA SER A 27 0.12 -2.97 7.59
C SER A 27 0.45 -3.11 6.10
N GLY A 28 1.16 -2.15 5.53
CA GLY A 28 1.60 -2.19 4.14
C GLY A 28 2.55 -3.34 3.86
N LYS A 29 3.46 -3.64 4.78
CA LYS A 29 4.37 -4.78 4.70
C LYS A 29 3.63 -6.11 4.74
N ALA A 30 2.62 -6.26 5.60
CA ALA A 30 1.80 -7.45 5.68
C ALA A 30 1.01 -7.70 4.40
N ASP A 31 0.37 -6.66 3.86
CA ASP A 31 -0.35 -6.73 2.59
C ASP A 31 0.62 -7.03 1.42
N PHE A 32 1.79 -6.41 1.40
CA PHE A 32 2.81 -6.69 0.39
C PHE A 32 3.26 -8.15 0.44
N ALA A 33 3.52 -8.70 1.62
CA ALA A 33 3.91 -10.08 1.79
C ALA A 33 2.83 -11.06 1.30
N SER A 34 1.57 -10.74 1.54
CA SER A 34 0.43 -11.60 1.20
C SER A 34 0.09 -11.58 -0.30
N TYR A 35 0.19 -10.42 -0.96
CA TYR A 35 -0.35 -10.23 -2.31
C TYR A 35 0.71 -9.93 -3.38
N CYS A 36 1.86 -9.41 -3.00
CA CYS A 36 2.88 -8.93 -3.95
C CYS A 36 4.13 -9.82 -3.98
N ALA A 37 4.51 -10.38 -2.83
CA ALA A 37 5.78 -11.09 -2.67
C ALA A 37 5.88 -12.36 -3.51
N SER A 38 4.76 -13.00 -3.87
CA SER A 38 4.75 -14.17 -4.74
C SER A 38 5.43 -13.91 -6.10
N CYS A 39 5.32 -12.69 -6.61
CA CYS A 39 5.96 -12.26 -7.86
C CYS A 39 7.18 -11.37 -7.59
N HIS A 40 7.03 -10.36 -6.73
CA HIS A 40 8.08 -9.36 -6.50
C HIS A 40 9.15 -9.77 -5.49
N GLY A 41 8.99 -10.91 -4.81
CA GLY A 41 9.88 -11.34 -3.73
C GLY A 41 9.59 -10.61 -2.42
N VAL A 42 9.94 -11.22 -1.30
CA VAL A 42 9.74 -10.64 0.05
C VAL A 42 10.60 -9.38 0.26
N ASP A 43 11.67 -9.25 -0.51
CA ASP A 43 12.59 -8.11 -0.51
C ASP A 43 12.27 -7.08 -1.62
N GLY A 44 11.24 -7.32 -2.42
CA GLY A 44 10.79 -6.43 -3.49
C GLY A 44 11.67 -6.42 -4.74
N LYS A 45 12.62 -7.36 -4.90
CA LYS A 45 13.60 -7.35 -6.01
C LYS A 45 13.15 -8.05 -7.29
N GLY A 46 11.90 -8.48 -7.36
CA GLY A 46 11.37 -9.16 -8.55
C GLY A 46 11.75 -10.65 -8.63
N ASN A 47 12.19 -11.24 -7.55
CA ASN A 47 12.70 -12.62 -7.44
C ASN A 47 11.74 -13.57 -6.73
N GLY A 48 10.44 -13.25 -6.72
CA GLY A 48 9.44 -14.10 -6.09
C GLY A 48 9.31 -15.49 -6.72
N PRO A 49 8.74 -16.46 -6.01
CA PRO A 49 8.67 -17.85 -6.48
C PRO A 49 7.90 -18.02 -7.80
N LEU A 50 6.99 -17.11 -8.14
CA LEU A 50 6.28 -17.14 -9.41
C LEU A 50 7.03 -16.41 -10.54
N ALA A 51 8.08 -15.63 -10.24
CA ALA A 51 8.79 -14.87 -11.25
C ALA A 51 9.30 -15.70 -12.44
N PRO A 52 9.85 -16.94 -12.25
CA PRO A 52 10.31 -17.76 -13.36
C PRO A 52 9.19 -18.25 -14.30
N THR A 53 7.93 -18.22 -13.87
CA THR A 53 6.78 -18.69 -14.65
C THR A 53 6.13 -17.57 -15.47
N LEU A 54 6.50 -16.31 -15.20
CA LEU A 54 5.94 -15.15 -15.87
C LEU A 54 6.69 -14.88 -17.18
N LYS A 55 5.95 -14.45 -18.21
CA LYS A 55 6.54 -14.06 -19.51
C LYS A 55 7.43 -12.84 -19.41
N ILE A 56 7.12 -11.96 -18.45
CA ILE A 56 7.88 -10.75 -18.17
C ILE A 56 8.30 -10.79 -16.71
N ALA A 57 9.59 -10.67 -16.47
CA ALA A 57 10.14 -10.65 -15.12
C ALA A 57 9.55 -9.48 -14.30
N PRO A 58 9.09 -9.75 -13.07
CA PRO A 58 8.63 -8.68 -12.19
C PRO A 58 9.73 -7.64 -11.94
N SER A 59 9.34 -6.38 -11.90
CA SER A 59 10.29 -5.30 -11.67
C SER A 59 10.88 -5.36 -10.26
N ASP A 60 12.17 -5.02 -10.14
CA ASP A 60 12.78 -4.66 -8.87
C ASP A 60 12.19 -3.34 -8.37
N LEU A 61 11.41 -3.42 -7.29
CA LEU A 61 10.71 -2.29 -6.69
C LEU A 61 11.61 -1.45 -5.80
N THR A 62 12.78 -1.95 -5.40
CA THR A 62 13.70 -1.24 -4.48
C THR A 62 14.48 -0.12 -5.16
N VAL A 63 14.48 -0.06 -6.48
CA VAL A 63 15.25 0.90 -7.28
C VAL A 63 14.39 1.90 -8.06
N ILE A 64 13.12 2.03 -7.72
CA ILE A 64 12.18 2.93 -8.41
C ILE A 64 12.65 4.38 -8.31
N SER A 65 12.96 4.84 -7.11
CA SER A 65 13.47 6.21 -6.89
C SER A 65 14.75 6.45 -7.66
N LYS A 66 15.70 5.51 -7.64
CA LYS A 66 16.97 5.60 -8.37
C LYS A 66 16.75 5.73 -9.87
N LYS A 67 15.82 4.94 -10.44
CA LYS A 67 15.45 5.01 -11.87
C LYS A 67 14.69 6.28 -12.22
N ASN A 68 14.12 6.97 -11.23
CA ASN A 68 13.33 8.19 -11.38
C ASN A 68 14.06 9.42 -10.79
N LYS A 69 15.38 9.52 -11.01
CA LYS A 69 16.22 10.68 -10.63
C LYS A 69 16.16 11.04 -9.14
N GLY A 70 16.01 10.03 -8.27
CA GLY A 70 15.94 10.21 -6.82
C GLY A 70 14.54 10.49 -6.26
N HIS A 71 13.53 10.62 -7.11
CA HIS A 71 12.15 10.88 -6.68
C HIS A 71 11.31 9.62 -6.71
N PHE A 72 10.61 9.32 -5.63
CA PHE A 72 9.64 8.23 -5.61
C PHE A 72 8.32 8.69 -6.28
N PRO A 73 7.88 8.07 -7.38
CA PRO A 73 6.70 8.51 -8.12
C PRO A 73 5.42 7.94 -7.52
N TYR A 74 5.10 8.33 -6.27
CA TYR A 74 4.03 7.80 -5.43
C TYR A 74 2.70 7.63 -6.18
N THR A 75 2.23 8.70 -6.81
CA THR A 75 0.94 8.68 -7.53
C THR A 75 0.93 7.68 -8.68
N MET A 76 2.05 7.52 -9.39
CA MET A 76 2.18 6.57 -10.49
C MET A 76 2.12 5.13 -9.97
N ILE A 77 2.87 4.82 -8.91
CA ILE A 77 2.88 3.49 -8.30
C ILE A 77 1.49 3.13 -7.77
N ARG A 78 0.85 4.05 -7.02
CA ARG A 78 -0.52 3.87 -6.55
C ARG A 78 -1.48 3.55 -7.69
N LYS A 79 -1.48 4.34 -8.76
CA LYS A 79 -2.34 4.13 -9.93
C LYS A 79 -2.04 2.80 -10.63
N THR A 80 -0.79 2.38 -10.66
CA THR A 80 -0.38 1.10 -11.23
C THR A 80 -0.98 -0.08 -10.46
N ILE A 81 -0.97 -0.03 -9.13
CA ILE A 81 -1.53 -1.08 -8.27
C ILE A 81 -3.08 -1.04 -8.33
N GLU A 82 -3.65 0.14 -8.26
CA GLU A 82 -5.11 0.38 -8.26
C GLU A 82 -5.75 0.02 -9.62
N SER A 83 -5.05 0.30 -10.67
CA SER A 83 -5.33 0.17 -12.12
C SER A 83 -6.76 -0.16 -12.53
N ARG A 84 -7.61 0.84 -12.60
CA ARG A 84 -8.80 0.87 -13.47
C ARG A 84 -8.69 1.86 -14.62
N GLU A 85 -7.80 2.80 -14.50
CA GLU A 85 -7.59 3.84 -15.49
C GLU A 85 -6.23 3.64 -16.10
N LEU A 86 -6.17 3.75 -17.32
CA LEU A 86 -5.02 4.03 -18.11
C LEU A 86 -4.56 2.82 -18.90
N GLY A 87 -4.51 3.04 -20.13
CA GLY A 87 -3.48 2.58 -21.00
C GLY A 87 -2.03 2.52 -20.41
N LEU A 88 -1.85 2.67 -19.11
CA LEU A 88 -0.66 2.40 -18.29
C LEU A 88 -0.44 0.91 -18.01
N ALA A 89 -1.36 0.04 -18.36
CA ALA A 89 -1.09 -1.38 -18.48
C ALA A 89 0.12 -1.67 -19.39
N ARG A 90 0.56 -0.68 -20.15
CA ARG A 90 1.78 -0.74 -20.97
C ARG A 90 3.07 -0.52 -20.19
N ALA A 91 3.04 0.08 -18.99
CA ALA A 91 4.24 0.31 -18.20
C ALA A 91 4.75 -0.94 -17.49
N HIS A 92 3.88 -1.95 -17.29
CA HIS A 92 4.20 -3.23 -16.66
C HIS A 92 4.08 -4.42 -17.64
N GLY A 93 3.96 -4.15 -18.94
CA GLY A 93 3.76 -5.21 -19.92
C GLY A 93 2.32 -5.73 -19.99
N PRO A 94 2.03 -6.77 -20.80
CA PRO A 94 0.69 -7.27 -21.00
C PRO A 94 0.20 -8.03 -19.76
N ARG A 95 -0.62 -7.38 -18.93
CA ARG A 95 -1.61 -7.95 -17.98
C ARG A 95 -1.15 -9.10 -17.05
N GLU A 96 0.11 -9.22 -16.72
CA GLU A 96 0.55 -10.28 -15.80
C GLU A 96 0.39 -9.86 -14.33
N MET A 97 0.46 -8.54 -14.03
CA MET A 97 0.15 -8.03 -12.71
C MET A 97 -1.37 -7.90 -12.53
N PRO A 98 -1.95 -8.48 -11.47
CA PRO A 98 -3.37 -8.33 -11.17
C PRO A 98 -3.77 -6.87 -10.92
N VAL A 99 -5.05 -6.57 -11.15
CA VAL A 99 -5.67 -5.29 -10.80
C VAL A 99 -6.16 -5.37 -9.37
N TRP A 100 -5.45 -4.76 -8.43
CA TRP A 100 -5.67 -4.96 -7.01
C TRP A 100 -6.83 -4.14 -6.43
N GLY A 101 -7.17 -3.00 -7.01
CA GLY A 101 -8.26 -2.16 -6.51
C GLY A 101 -9.58 -2.92 -6.31
N PRO A 102 -10.11 -3.60 -7.32
CA PRO A 102 -11.32 -4.43 -7.17
C PRO A 102 -11.14 -5.62 -6.22
N ILE A 103 -9.95 -6.22 -6.16
CA ILE A 103 -9.68 -7.36 -5.28
C ILE A 103 -9.80 -6.91 -3.83
N PHE A 104 -9.10 -5.84 -3.45
CA PHE A 104 -9.17 -5.30 -2.08
C PHE A 104 -10.55 -4.73 -1.71
N ALA A 105 -11.33 -4.27 -2.69
CA ALA A 105 -12.68 -3.80 -2.44
C ALA A 105 -13.68 -4.95 -2.15
N GLN A 106 -13.38 -6.17 -2.57
CA GLN A 106 -14.24 -7.34 -2.37
C GLN A 106 -13.88 -8.14 -1.12
N GLU A 107 -12.65 -8.01 -0.63
CA GLU A 107 -12.24 -8.69 0.59
C GLU A 107 -12.93 -8.06 1.80
N PRO A 108 -13.58 -8.88 2.64
CA PRO A 108 -14.12 -8.38 3.90
C PRO A 108 -12.92 -7.90 4.74
N GLU A 109 -12.85 -6.61 4.94
CA GLU A 109 -11.94 -6.05 5.93
C GLU A 109 -12.24 -6.72 7.28
N SER A 110 -11.21 -7.07 8.04
CA SER A 110 -11.35 -7.63 9.39
C SER A 110 -12.47 -6.90 10.14
N PRO A 111 -13.38 -7.63 10.82
CA PRO A 111 -14.58 -7.04 11.36
C PRO A 111 -14.25 -5.84 12.22
N VAL A 112 -14.69 -4.66 11.77
CA VAL A 112 -14.65 -3.46 12.60
C VAL A 112 -15.49 -3.80 13.83
N PRO A 113 -14.97 -3.69 15.07
CA PRO A 113 -15.76 -3.93 16.27
C PRO A 113 -17.02 -3.05 16.24
N GLY A 114 -18.20 -3.66 16.10
CA GLY A 114 -19.48 -2.96 15.99
C GLY A 114 -20.17 -3.02 14.62
N GLY A 115 -19.53 -3.54 13.58
CA GLY A 115 -20.12 -3.80 12.26
C GLY A 115 -20.71 -5.19 12.21
N GLY A 116 -21.98 -5.37 12.61
CA GLY A 116 -22.68 -6.63 12.49
C GLY A 116 -22.82 -7.06 11.02
N ALA A 117 -22.85 -8.37 10.78
CA ALA A 117 -22.98 -9.04 9.48
C ALA A 117 -24.27 -8.73 8.65
N GLY A 118 -24.91 -7.62 8.87
CA GLY A 118 -26.16 -7.19 8.24
C GLY A 118 -26.26 -5.71 7.90
N GLY A 119 -25.19 -4.93 8.07
CA GLY A 119 -25.27 -3.49 7.94
C GLY A 119 -24.67 -2.94 6.64
N PHE A 120 -25.50 -2.26 5.89
CA PHE A 120 -25.14 -1.32 4.80
C PHE A 120 -24.77 -1.90 3.42
N TYR A 121 -25.60 -2.76 2.87
CA TYR A 121 -25.66 -2.95 1.42
C TYR A 121 -26.48 -1.82 0.75
N GLY A 122 -26.00 -0.58 0.86
CA GLY A 122 -26.49 0.57 0.14
C GLY A 122 -25.32 1.23 -0.60
N ALA A 123 -25.60 2.29 -1.37
CA ALA A 123 -24.57 3.07 -2.05
C ALA A 123 -23.38 3.49 -1.13
N SER A 124 -23.67 3.66 0.16
CA SER A 124 -22.70 3.95 1.21
C SER A 124 -21.73 2.79 1.48
N GLY A 125 -22.17 1.53 1.39
CA GLY A 125 -21.31 0.37 1.60
C GLY A 125 -20.27 0.19 0.49
N VAL A 126 -20.67 0.39 -0.76
CA VAL A 126 -19.76 0.33 -1.92
C VAL A 126 -18.69 1.42 -1.82
N GLN A 127 -19.08 2.62 -1.40
CA GLN A 127 -18.15 3.73 -1.23
C GLN A 127 -17.14 3.45 -0.10
N TYR A 128 -17.58 2.85 1.01
CA TYR A 128 -16.70 2.45 2.11
C TYR A 128 -15.67 1.40 1.66
N GLN A 129 -16.10 0.37 0.93
CA GLN A 129 -15.21 -0.67 0.40
C GLN A 129 -14.13 -0.08 -0.53
N HIS A 130 -14.49 0.86 -1.37
CA HIS A 130 -13.52 1.55 -2.22
C HIS A 130 -12.53 2.42 -1.42
N LEU A 131 -12.97 3.07 -0.36
CA LEU A 131 -12.09 3.85 0.51
C LEU A 131 -11.12 2.95 1.28
N ALA A 132 -11.60 1.83 1.81
CA ALA A 132 -10.76 0.83 2.49
C ALA A 132 -9.72 0.24 1.55
N ALA A 133 -10.12 -0.16 0.33
CA ALA A 133 -9.20 -0.66 -0.70
C ALA A 133 -8.10 0.37 -1.04
N ARG A 134 -8.47 1.64 -1.16
CA ARG A 134 -7.49 2.72 -1.40
C ARG A 134 -6.54 2.90 -0.23
N GLY A 135 -7.02 2.80 1.00
CA GLY A 135 -6.19 2.85 2.20
C GLY A 135 -5.14 1.74 2.21
N ARG A 136 -5.53 0.50 1.94
CA ARG A 136 -4.61 -0.63 1.82
C ARG A 136 -3.57 -0.43 0.72
N ILE A 137 -3.98 0.04 -0.45
CA ILE A 137 -3.05 0.34 -1.56
C ILE A 137 -2.06 1.43 -1.15
N MET A 138 -2.50 2.48 -0.46
CA MET A 138 -1.60 3.53 0.03
C MET A 138 -0.57 2.97 1.01
N ASN A 139 -0.99 2.13 1.96
CA ASN A 139 -0.08 1.47 2.90
C ASN A 139 0.97 0.60 2.18
N ILE A 140 0.57 -0.11 1.12
CA ILE A 140 1.51 -0.88 0.28
C ILE A 140 2.50 0.06 -0.43
N VAL A 141 2.04 1.20 -0.95
CA VAL A 141 2.91 2.18 -1.62
C VAL A 141 3.90 2.80 -0.63
N ASP A 142 3.45 3.13 0.59
CA ASP A 142 4.32 3.64 1.67
C ASP A 142 5.38 2.60 2.04
N TYR A 143 5.02 1.32 2.14
CA TYR A 143 5.98 0.25 2.35
C TYR A 143 6.99 0.16 1.19
N ILE A 144 6.55 0.21 -0.07
CA ILE A 144 7.45 0.19 -1.23
C ILE A 144 8.38 1.41 -1.21
N GLU A 145 7.91 2.59 -0.81
CA GLU A 145 8.75 3.77 -0.63
C GLU A 145 9.81 3.57 0.47
N SER A 146 9.44 2.93 1.56
CA SER A 146 10.34 2.68 2.70
C SER A 146 11.52 1.76 2.36
N ILE A 147 11.35 0.86 1.37
CA ILE A 147 12.40 -0.08 0.95
C ILE A 147 13.27 0.43 -0.21
N GLN A 148 13.15 1.71 -0.58
CA GLN A 148 13.96 2.26 -1.67
C GLN A 148 15.44 2.29 -1.32
N GLN A 149 16.29 1.85 -2.25
CA GLN A 149 17.74 1.99 -2.15
C GLN A 149 18.12 3.47 -2.24
N LYS A 150 18.96 3.89 -1.30
CA LYS A 150 19.54 5.25 -1.28
C LYS A 150 20.64 5.42 -2.31
#